data_48b7a03ebebbb74dc00c1db8b523c466
#
_entry.id   48b7a03ebebbb74dc00c1db8b523c466
#
_cell.length_a   1.000
_cell.length_b   1.000
_cell.length_c   1.000
_cell.angle_alpha   90.00
_cell.angle_beta   90.00
_cell.angle_gamma   90.00
#
_symmetry.space_group_name_H-M   'P 1'
#
loop_
_entity.id
_entity.type
_entity.pdbx_description
1 polymer ?
#
loop_
_entity_poly.entity_id
_entity_poly.type
_entity_poly.pdbx_seq_one_letter_code
_entity_poly.pdbx_strand_id
1 'polypeptide(L)'
;LYHDDVLKLFCKLLDNAKFRRVFSDKYPLILIDEYQDSYKPIIERFIKYFIAEKKSPQFAFFGDAWQTIYQSNKACGIIEHKNLEVIKKGANFRSSPRIVQLLNDIRPDLPQTSAIDNFQGEVVVITCEDYDGERRTDRNFQGELPPEELKIRLNKIFEEIKQNTADSDTLKILMITHKVLAAQQGYERLLSIINDGLRDKEDPFLLFFMDTVEPIYHALETLNMQLLFDTLGIKRYPITKKSEKEKWKIFQEKL
;
A
#
# COMPACT_ATOMS: atom_id res chain seq x y z
N LEU A 1 -5.10 24.68 2.59
CA LEU A 1 -5.75 23.83 1.58
C LEU A 1 -5.36 22.39 1.88
N TYR A 2 -6.33 21.58 2.25
CA TYR A 2 -6.15 20.15 2.44
C TYR A 2 -6.21 19.43 1.08
N HIS A 3 -5.73 18.22 1.01
CA HIS A 3 -5.72 17.40 -0.22
C HIS A 3 -7.13 17.29 -0.83
N ASP A 4 -8.14 17.04 -0.02
CA ASP A 4 -9.55 16.94 -0.45
C ASP A 4 -10.08 18.25 -1.08
N ASP A 5 -9.58 19.41 -0.64
CA ASP A 5 -9.99 20.71 -1.21
C ASP A 5 -9.47 20.89 -2.63
N VAL A 6 -8.26 20.40 -2.91
CA VAL A 6 -7.68 20.42 -4.26
C VAL A 6 -8.51 19.56 -5.21
N LEU A 7 -8.89 18.34 -4.78
CA LEU A 7 -9.74 17.46 -5.59
C LEU A 7 -11.11 18.07 -5.87
N LYS A 8 -11.74 18.68 -4.87
CA LYS A 8 -13.03 19.39 -5.01
C LYS A 8 -12.90 20.60 -5.93
N LEU A 9 -11.81 21.35 -5.83
CA LEU A 9 -11.53 22.49 -6.70
C LEU A 9 -11.37 22.03 -8.15
N PHE A 10 -10.63 20.96 -8.37
CA PHE A 10 -10.44 20.40 -9.71
C PHE A 10 -11.77 19.94 -10.32
N CYS A 11 -12.63 19.31 -9.54
CA CYS A 11 -14.00 18.99 -9.98
C CYS A 11 -14.77 20.24 -10.45
N LYS A 12 -14.74 21.33 -9.68
CA LYS A 12 -15.38 22.59 -10.07
C LYS A 12 -14.78 23.20 -11.34
N LEU A 13 -13.48 23.11 -11.50
CA LEU A 13 -12.79 23.55 -12.73
C LEU A 13 -13.23 22.72 -13.93
N LEU A 14 -13.35 21.41 -13.80
CA LEU A 14 -13.85 20.53 -14.86
C LEU A 14 -15.32 20.83 -15.24
N ASP A 15 -16.13 21.36 -14.33
CA ASP A 15 -17.51 21.79 -14.64
C ASP A 15 -17.53 23.07 -15.49
N ASN A 16 -16.42 23.84 -15.58
CA ASN A 16 -16.30 25.04 -16.38
C ASN A 16 -15.86 24.73 -17.83
N ALA A 17 -16.66 25.14 -18.82
CA ALA A 17 -16.40 24.87 -20.24
C ALA A 17 -15.10 25.53 -20.76
N LYS A 18 -14.77 26.74 -20.29
CA LYS A 18 -13.54 27.45 -20.69
C LYS A 18 -12.31 26.70 -20.16
N PHE A 19 -12.37 26.21 -18.92
CA PHE A 19 -11.30 25.39 -18.34
C PHE A 19 -11.12 24.10 -19.14
N ARG A 20 -12.19 23.37 -19.44
CA ARG A 20 -12.10 22.12 -20.23
C ARG A 20 -11.42 22.34 -21.57
N ARG A 21 -11.72 23.44 -22.26
CA ARG A 21 -11.07 23.78 -23.54
C ARG A 21 -9.56 23.94 -23.34
N VAL A 22 -9.14 24.79 -22.41
CA VAL A 22 -7.71 25.02 -22.12
C VAL A 22 -7.02 23.73 -21.68
N PHE A 23 -7.71 22.92 -20.87
CA PHE A 23 -7.20 21.64 -20.39
C PHE A 23 -6.98 20.67 -21.55
N SER A 24 -7.92 20.55 -22.47
CA SER A 24 -7.81 19.70 -23.67
C SER A 24 -6.71 20.16 -24.63
N ASP A 25 -6.58 21.48 -24.81
CA ASP A 25 -5.56 22.05 -25.70
C ASP A 25 -4.15 21.78 -25.13
N LYS A 26 -4.02 21.80 -23.81
CA LYS A 26 -2.73 21.57 -23.14
C LYS A 26 -2.37 20.09 -23.00
N TYR A 27 -3.35 19.25 -22.77
CA TYR A 27 -3.17 17.81 -22.48
C TYR A 27 -4.00 16.96 -23.46
N PRO A 28 -3.48 16.65 -24.64
CA PRO A 28 -4.23 15.86 -25.64
C PRO A 28 -4.40 14.39 -25.26
N LEU A 29 -3.54 13.87 -24.37
CA LEU A 29 -3.56 12.51 -23.86
C LEU A 29 -3.33 12.53 -22.35
N ILE A 30 -4.13 11.77 -21.61
CA ILE A 30 -4.02 11.61 -20.16
C ILE A 30 -3.92 10.12 -19.85
N LEU A 31 -2.85 9.76 -19.15
CA LEU A 31 -2.60 8.42 -18.65
C LEU A 31 -2.83 8.41 -17.15
N ILE A 32 -3.67 7.51 -16.66
CA ILE A 32 -4.01 7.39 -15.25
C ILE A 32 -3.62 6.00 -14.80
N ASP A 33 -2.64 5.92 -13.91
CA ASP A 33 -2.22 4.70 -13.27
C ASP A 33 -3.02 4.47 -11.99
N GLU A 34 -3.17 3.19 -11.59
CA GLU A 34 -3.99 2.77 -10.44
C GLU A 34 -5.37 3.45 -10.43
N TYR A 35 -6.02 3.47 -11.59
CA TYR A 35 -7.25 4.23 -11.80
C TYR A 35 -8.35 3.89 -10.81
N GLN A 36 -8.40 2.64 -10.32
CA GLN A 36 -9.42 2.15 -9.40
C GLN A 36 -9.44 2.92 -8.07
N ASP A 37 -8.29 3.49 -7.66
CA ASP A 37 -8.15 4.30 -6.45
C ASP A 37 -8.31 5.80 -6.71
N SER A 38 -8.52 6.20 -7.96
CA SER A 38 -8.73 7.61 -8.32
C SER A 38 -10.03 8.14 -7.72
N TYR A 39 -10.05 9.43 -7.41
CA TYR A 39 -11.22 10.11 -6.84
C TYR A 39 -12.41 10.05 -7.81
N LYS A 40 -13.43 9.29 -7.46
CA LYS A 40 -14.61 8.98 -8.28
C LYS A 40 -15.24 10.20 -8.96
N PRO A 41 -15.47 11.34 -8.27
CA PRO A 41 -16.09 12.50 -8.90
C PRO A 41 -15.26 13.13 -10.04
N ILE A 42 -13.94 12.95 -10.07
CA ILE A 42 -13.08 13.40 -11.18
C ILE A 42 -13.27 12.46 -12.38
N ILE A 43 -13.24 11.17 -12.16
CA ILE A 43 -13.41 10.17 -13.23
C ILE A 43 -14.79 10.29 -13.87
N GLU A 44 -15.85 10.49 -13.09
CA GLU A 44 -17.19 10.73 -13.60
C GLU A 44 -17.25 11.96 -14.53
N ARG A 45 -16.51 13.03 -14.22
CA ARG A 45 -16.41 14.22 -15.08
C ARG A 45 -15.61 13.97 -16.35
N PHE A 46 -14.54 13.18 -16.28
CA PHE A 46 -13.81 12.76 -17.47
C PHE A 46 -14.69 11.94 -18.40
N ILE A 47 -15.45 11.00 -17.85
CA ILE A 47 -16.42 10.23 -18.62
C ILE A 47 -17.46 11.17 -19.24
N LYS A 48 -18.11 12.00 -18.44
CA LYS A 48 -19.20 12.88 -18.86
C LYS A 48 -18.80 13.88 -19.93
N TYR A 49 -17.69 14.56 -19.75
CA TYR A 49 -17.36 15.72 -20.58
C TYR A 49 -16.45 15.43 -21.76
N PHE A 50 -15.71 14.33 -21.70
CA PHE A 50 -14.74 13.99 -22.74
C PHE A 50 -15.01 12.63 -23.37
N ILE A 51 -15.08 11.56 -22.61
CA ILE A 51 -15.21 10.21 -23.14
C ILE A 51 -16.57 9.99 -23.80
N ALA A 52 -17.66 10.39 -23.11
CA ALA A 52 -19.01 10.26 -23.65
C ALA A 52 -19.21 11.08 -24.93
N GLU A 53 -18.60 12.24 -24.99
CA GLU A 53 -18.67 13.17 -26.12
C GLU A 53 -17.63 12.89 -27.20
N LYS A 54 -16.75 11.92 -27.03
CA LYS A 54 -15.60 11.61 -27.90
C LYS A 54 -14.74 12.83 -28.20
N LYS A 55 -14.50 13.66 -27.17
CA LYS A 55 -13.71 14.89 -27.25
C LYS A 55 -12.33 14.66 -26.64
N SER A 56 -11.36 15.47 -27.05
CA SER A 56 -10.06 15.57 -26.40
C SER A 56 -10.22 16.04 -24.92
N PRO A 57 -9.38 15.56 -24.00
CA PRO A 57 -8.27 14.62 -24.18
C PRO A 57 -8.69 13.16 -24.43
N GLN A 58 -7.77 12.38 -24.98
CA GLN A 58 -7.86 10.92 -24.92
C GLN A 58 -7.42 10.43 -23.55
N PHE A 59 -7.99 9.32 -23.09
CA PHE A 59 -7.68 8.75 -21.79
C PHE A 59 -7.22 7.29 -21.94
N ALA A 60 -6.20 6.93 -21.16
CA ALA A 60 -5.87 5.54 -20.92
C ALA A 60 -5.79 5.30 -19.39
N PHE A 61 -6.53 4.31 -18.94
CA PHE A 61 -6.63 3.92 -17.54
C PHE A 61 -5.87 2.61 -17.35
N PHE A 62 -4.91 2.61 -16.43
CA PHE A 62 -4.14 1.44 -16.06
C PHE A 62 -4.47 1.07 -14.62
N GLY A 63 -4.75 -0.19 -14.36
CA GLY A 63 -5.05 -0.63 -12.99
C GLY A 63 -5.89 -1.89 -12.96
N ASP A 64 -6.29 -2.25 -11.77
CA ASP A 64 -7.05 -3.45 -11.48
C ASP A 64 -8.09 -3.16 -10.39
N ALA A 65 -9.36 -3.24 -10.73
CA ALA A 65 -10.45 -2.95 -9.80
C ALA A 65 -10.45 -3.84 -8.53
N TRP A 66 -9.89 -5.06 -8.62
CA TRP A 66 -9.75 -5.94 -7.44
C TRP A 66 -8.70 -5.45 -6.44
N GLN A 67 -7.80 -4.55 -6.87
CA GLN A 67 -6.77 -3.96 -6.01
C GLN A 67 -7.23 -2.65 -5.35
N THR A 68 -8.51 -2.30 -5.43
CA THR A 68 -9.05 -1.10 -4.78
C THR A 68 -8.86 -1.16 -3.26
N ILE A 69 -8.10 -0.21 -2.71
CA ILE A 69 -7.80 -0.14 -1.28
C ILE A 69 -8.64 0.91 -0.55
N TYR A 70 -9.20 1.87 -1.26
CA TYR A 70 -10.06 2.91 -0.69
C TYR A 70 -11.53 2.50 -0.66
N GLN A 71 -12.30 3.10 0.23
CA GLN A 71 -13.74 2.85 0.34
C GLN A 71 -14.46 3.21 -0.96
N SER A 72 -15.42 2.39 -1.36
CA SER A 72 -16.15 2.50 -2.63
C SER A 72 -16.88 3.83 -2.87
N ASN A 73 -17.11 4.64 -1.84
CA ASN A 73 -17.72 5.97 -1.97
C ASN A 73 -16.73 7.07 -2.41
N LYS A 74 -15.42 6.84 -2.27
CA LYS A 74 -14.37 7.78 -2.66
C LYS A 74 -13.61 7.33 -3.90
N ALA A 75 -13.32 6.04 -4.02
CA ALA A 75 -12.61 5.45 -5.14
C ALA A 75 -13.53 5.21 -6.35
N CYS A 76 -12.98 5.27 -7.55
CA CYS A 76 -13.77 5.08 -8.75
C CYS A 76 -14.13 3.60 -9.00
N GLY A 77 -13.28 2.67 -8.57
CA GLY A 77 -13.50 1.24 -8.79
C GLY A 77 -13.55 0.87 -10.27
N ILE A 78 -14.55 0.10 -10.68
CA ILE A 78 -14.72 -0.33 -12.07
C ILE A 78 -15.23 0.84 -12.92
N ILE A 79 -14.60 1.04 -14.08
CA ILE A 79 -15.04 1.98 -15.10
C ILE A 79 -15.61 1.20 -16.29
N GLU A 80 -16.86 1.47 -16.60
CA GLU A 80 -17.52 0.89 -17.79
C GLU A 80 -18.15 2.01 -18.62
N HIS A 81 -17.79 2.09 -19.89
CA HIS A 81 -18.41 3.02 -20.82
C HIS A 81 -18.25 2.52 -22.26
N LYS A 82 -19.28 2.67 -23.10
CA LYS A 82 -19.32 2.19 -24.50
C LYS A 82 -18.20 2.74 -25.41
N ASN A 83 -17.60 3.87 -25.03
CA ASN A 83 -16.50 4.51 -25.76
C ASN A 83 -15.12 4.17 -25.17
N LEU A 84 -15.05 3.26 -24.22
CA LEU A 84 -13.81 2.72 -23.66
C LEU A 84 -13.61 1.29 -24.17
N GLU A 85 -12.43 1.00 -24.62
CA GLU A 85 -12.01 -0.35 -24.97
C GLU A 85 -11.25 -0.94 -23.78
N VAL A 86 -11.61 -2.17 -23.41
CA VAL A 86 -10.95 -2.89 -22.32
C VAL A 86 -9.90 -3.82 -22.89
N ILE A 87 -8.63 -3.57 -22.57
CA ILE A 87 -7.51 -4.41 -22.96
C ILE A 87 -7.07 -5.23 -21.74
N LYS A 88 -7.39 -6.53 -21.77
CA LYS A 88 -7.00 -7.46 -20.70
C LYS A 88 -5.56 -7.92 -20.88
N LYS A 89 -4.73 -7.81 -19.84
CA LYS A 89 -3.36 -8.32 -19.86
C LYS A 89 -3.30 -9.71 -19.27
N GLY A 90 -3.15 -10.72 -20.14
CA GLY A 90 -3.10 -12.13 -19.75
C GLY A 90 -1.70 -12.67 -19.45
N ALA A 91 -0.62 -11.92 -19.64
CA ALA A 91 0.73 -12.37 -19.34
C ALA A 91 1.15 -11.97 -17.92
N ASN A 92 1.59 -12.94 -17.11
CA ASN A 92 2.11 -12.74 -15.77
C ASN A 92 3.62 -13.02 -15.74
N PHE A 93 4.40 -11.96 -15.56
CA PHE A 93 5.86 -12.00 -15.48
C PHE A 93 6.39 -12.07 -14.04
N ARG A 94 5.50 -12.16 -13.06
CA ARG A 94 5.82 -12.03 -11.64
C ARG A 94 5.74 -13.36 -10.90
N SER A 95 4.81 -14.22 -11.30
CA SER A 95 4.43 -15.41 -10.56
C SER A 95 4.64 -16.68 -11.37
N SER A 96 5.04 -17.75 -10.69
CA SER A 96 5.22 -19.08 -11.27
C SER A 96 3.88 -19.70 -11.73
N PRO A 97 3.91 -20.73 -12.60
CA PRO A 97 2.71 -21.34 -13.17
C PRO A 97 1.67 -21.80 -12.13
N ARG A 98 2.09 -22.45 -11.04
CA ARG A 98 1.16 -22.91 -9.99
C ARG A 98 0.47 -21.77 -9.26
N ILE A 99 1.19 -20.68 -9.00
CA ILE A 99 0.59 -19.49 -8.38
C ILE A 99 -0.40 -18.85 -9.36
N VAL A 100 -0.06 -18.75 -10.63
CA VAL A 100 -0.96 -18.21 -11.66
C VAL A 100 -2.20 -19.08 -11.82
N GLN A 101 -2.08 -20.40 -11.73
CA GLN A 101 -3.23 -21.31 -11.76
C GLN A 101 -4.19 -21.02 -10.59
N LEU A 102 -3.69 -20.91 -9.36
CA LEU A 102 -4.52 -20.53 -8.21
C LEU A 102 -5.20 -19.17 -8.41
N LEU A 103 -4.48 -18.19 -8.95
CA LEU A 103 -5.05 -16.88 -9.23
C LEU A 103 -6.18 -16.95 -10.27
N ASN A 104 -6.04 -17.79 -11.30
CA ASN A 104 -7.08 -18.02 -12.31
C ASN A 104 -8.32 -18.70 -11.72
N ASP A 105 -8.14 -19.61 -10.77
CA ASP A 105 -9.25 -20.27 -10.08
C ASP A 105 -10.03 -19.27 -9.19
N ILE A 106 -9.34 -18.34 -8.55
CA ILE A 106 -9.94 -17.28 -7.74
C ILE A 106 -10.58 -16.20 -8.61
N ARG A 107 -9.97 -15.91 -9.77
CA ARG A 107 -10.34 -14.80 -10.65
C ARG A 107 -10.45 -15.23 -12.12
N PRO A 108 -11.52 -15.95 -12.49
CA PRO A 108 -11.69 -16.48 -13.82
C PRO A 108 -12.02 -15.40 -14.90
N ASP A 109 -12.39 -14.18 -14.47
CA ASP A 109 -12.66 -13.05 -15.36
C ASP A 109 -11.41 -12.48 -16.06
N LEU A 110 -10.23 -12.72 -15.50
CA LEU A 110 -8.94 -12.29 -16.07
C LEU A 110 -7.93 -13.45 -16.05
N PRO A 111 -8.10 -14.47 -16.90
CA PRO A 111 -7.17 -15.58 -16.96
C PRO A 111 -5.79 -15.10 -17.41
N GLN A 112 -4.77 -15.55 -16.70
CA GLN A 112 -3.39 -15.21 -16.96
C GLN A 112 -2.56 -16.45 -17.29
N THR A 113 -1.45 -16.24 -18.00
CA THR A 113 -0.44 -17.26 -18.28
C THR A 113 0.90 -16.77 -17.71
N SER A 114 1.57 -17.65 -16.96
CA SER A 114 2.91 -17.34 -16.46
C SER A 114 3.89 -17.24 -17.64
N ALA A 115 4.72 -16.21 -17.59
CA ALA A 115 5.89 -16.08 -18.48
C ALA A 115 7.16 -16.66 -17.86
N ILE A 116 7.06 -17.34 -16.71
CA ILE A 116 8.17 -18.01 -16.02
C ILE A 116 8.11 -19.49 -16.32
N ASP A 117 9.08 -20.00 -17.09
CA ASP A 117 9.09 -21.40 -17.56
C ASP A 117 10.02 -22.31 -16.74
N ASN A 118 11.03 -21.73 -16.07
CA ASN A 118 12.10 -22.47 -15.42
C ASN A 118 11.81 -22.87 -13.96
N PHE A 119 10.67 -22.46 -13.41
CA PHE A 119 10.28 -22.71 -12.03
C PHE A 119 8.77 -22.85 -11.88
N GLN A 120 8.29 -23.99 -11.41
CA GLN A 120 6.85 -24.27 -11.27
C GLN A 120 6.19 -23.55 -10.08
N GLY A 121 6.95 -23.31 -9.03
CA GLY A 121 6.45 -22.77 -7.77
C GLY A 121 5.65 -23.80 -6.95
N GLU A 122 5.25 -23.37 -5.78
CA GLU A 122 4.42 -24.15 -4.87
C GLU A 122 3.36 -23.25 -4.21
N VAL A 123 2.20 -23.83 -3.95
CA VAL A 123 1.13 -23.22 -3.18
C VAL A 123 0.72 -24.20 -2.09
N VAL A 124 0.80 -23.75 -0.85
CA VAL A 124 0.37 -24.52 0.33
C VAL A 124 -0.77 -23.79 1.00
N VAL A 125 -1.86 -24.49 1.26
CA VAL A 125 -3.02 -23.97 1.99
C VAL A 125 -3.05 -24.66 3.34
N ILE A 126 -3.01 -23.87 4.41
CA ILE A 126 -3.08 -24.35 5.78
C ILE A 126 -4.44 -23.97 6.34
N THR A 127 -5.21 -24.95 6.78
CA THR A 127 -6.54 -24.75 7.38
C THR A 127 -6.51 -25.06 8.88
N CYS A 128 -7.52 -24.59 9.58
CA CYS A 128 -7.72 -24.85 11.02
C CYS A 128 -9.00 -25.67 11.27
N GLU A 129 -9.35 -26.56 10.34
CA GLU A 129 -10.53 -27.40 10.44
C GLU A 129 -10.42 -28.50 11.52
N ASP A 130 -9.18 -28.85 11.87
CA ASP A 130 -8.81 -29.82 12.92
C ASP A 130 -9.05 -29.30 14.36
N TYR A 131 -9.54 -28.09 14.53
CA TYR A 131 -9.83 -27.52 15.85
C TYR A 131 -11.22 -27.89 16.33
N ASP A 132 -11.29 -28.75 17.35
CA ASP A 132 -12.53 -29.24 17.94
C ASP A 132 -13.07 -28.38 19.10
N GLY A 133 -12.37 -27.30 19.47
CA GLY A 133 -12.77 -26.39 20.54
C GLY A 133 -13.86 -25.39 20.14
N GLU A 134 -14.32 -24.61 21.11
CA GLU A 134 -15.29 -23.55 20.87
C GLU A 134 -14.69 -22.43 20.01
N ARG A 135 -15.35 -22.11 18.89
CA ARG A 135 -15.01 -21.00 18.02
C ARG A 135 -15.69 -19.73 18.48
N ARG A 136 -15.15 -18.60 18.07
CA ARG A 136 -15.70 -17.28 18.40
C ARG A 136 -17.09 -17.09 17.82
N THR A 137 -17.95 -16.44 18.59
CA THR A 137 -19.35 -16.13 18.22
C THR A 137 -19.58 -14.63 18.06
N ASP A 138 -18.55 -13.80 18.25
CA ASP A 138 -18.62 -12.36 18.08
C ASP A 138 -19.03 -11.98 16.66
N ARG A 139 -19.87 -10.96 16.51
CA ARG A 139 -20.42 -10.52 15.22
C ARG A 139 -19.39 -10.36 14.09
N ASN A 140 -18.20 -9.88 14.41
CA ASN A 140 -17.14 -9.60 13.43
C ASN A 140 -16.13 -10.73 13.28
N PHE A 141 -16.20 -11.77 14.11
CA PHE A 141 -15.19 -12.83 14.18
C PHE A 141 -15.84 -14.22 14.30
N GLN A 142 -17.08 -14.34 13.85
CA GLN A 142 -17.83 -15.58 13.93
C GLN A 142 -17.13 -16.72 13.19
N GLY A 143 -16.91 -17.82 13.89
CA GLY A 143 -16.24 -19.00 13.35
C GLY A 143 -14.70 -18.96 13.40
N GLU A 144 -14.10 -17.84 13.82
CA GLU A 144 -12.66 -17.78 14.04
C GLU A 144 -12.19 -18.52 15.28
N LEU A 145 -10.92 -18.85 15.32
CA LEU A 145 -10.28 -19.43 16.50
C LEU A 145 -10.24 -18.41 17.66
N PRO A 146 -10.28 -18.88 18.92
CA PRO A 146 -9.93 -18.04 20.05
C PRO A 146 -8.54 -17.41 19.89
N PRO A 147 -8.29 -16.19 20.37
CA PRO A 147 -7.02 -15.48 20.17
C PRO A 147 -5.78 -16.26 20.62
N GLU A 148 -5.88 -16.96 21.74
CA GLU A 148 -4.76 -17.75 22.28
C GLU A 148 -4.44 -18.94 21.39
N GLU A 149 -5.45 -19.67 20.91
CA GLU A 149 -5.26 -20.79 20.00
C GLU A 149 -4.71 -20.31 18.64
N LEU A 150 -5.25 -19.22 18.12
CA LEU A 150 -4.74 -18.61 16.88
C LEU A 150 -3.26 -18.26 17.02
N LYS A 151 -2.84 -17.68 18.13
CA LYS A 151 -1.44 -17.32 18.40
C LYS A 151 -0.51 -18.54 18.41
N ILE A 152 -0.94 -19.62 19.09
CA ILE A 152 -0.18 -20.88 19.14
C ILE A 152 0.01 -21.43 17.72
N ARG A 153 -1.06 -21.54 16.95
CA ARG A 153 -1.02 -22.06 15.58
C ARG A 153 -0.21 -21.20 14.64
N LEU A 154 -0.36 -19.89 14.69
CA LEU A 154 0.45 -18.96 13.88
C LEU A 154 1.94 -19.10 14.19
N ASN A 155 2.32 -19.20 15.46
CA ASN A 155 3.71 -19.39 15.82
C ASN A 155 4.28 -20.69 15.25
N LYS A 156 3.49 -21.79 15.33
CA LYS A 156 3.90 -23.08 14.73
C LYS A 156 4.08 -22.96 13.22
N ILE A 157 3.15 -22.32 12.52
CA ILE A 157 3.23 -22.10 11.07
C ILE A 157 4.48 -21.26 10.73
N PHE A 158 4.76 -20.21 11.49
CA PHE A 158 5.95 -19.38 11.26
C PHE A 158 7.27 -20.15 11.46
N GLU A 159 7.33 -21.01 12.46
CA GLU A 159 8.52 -21.86 12.64
C GLU A 159 8.69 -22.87 11.48
N GLU A 160 7.60 -23.47 11.01
CA GLU A 160 7.64 -24.35 9.83
C GLU A 160 8.09 -23.60 8.57
N ILE A 161 7.57 -22.39 8.34
CA ILE A 161 7.98 -21.55 7.20
C ILE A 161 9.47 -21.21 7.29
N LYS A 162 9.95 -20.77 8.45
CA LYS A 162 11.36 -20.45 8.66
C LYS A 162 12.29 -21.65 8.42
N GLN A 163 11.89 -22.84 8.89
CA GLN A 163 12.68 -24.05 8.70
C GLN A 163 12.75 -24.51 7.23
N ASN A 164 11.71 -24.22 6.46
CA ASN A 164 11.60 -24.62 5.06
C ASN A 164 12.05 -23.54 4.06
N THR A 165 12.32 -22.32 4.56
CA THR A 165 12.80 -21.22 3.72
C THR A 165 14.32 -21.16 3.79
N ALA A 166 15.00 -21.22 2.64
CA ALA A 166 16.45 -21.10 2.58
C ALA A 166 16.92 -19.70 3.01
N ASP A 167 18.12 -19.60 3.56
CA ASP A 167 18.72 -18.33 4.01
C ASP A 167 18.86 -17.26 2.91
N SER A 168 18.79 -17.68 1.65
CA SER A 168 18.89 -16.80 0.48
C SER A 168 17.56 -16.17 0.05
N ASP A 169 16.44 -16.64 0.59
CA ASP A 169 15.13 -16.28 0.07
C ASP A 169 14.53 -15.07 0.78
N THR A 170 13.88 -14.24 0.01
CA THR A 170 13.15 -13.09 0.55
C THR A 170 11.74 -13.52 1.00
N LEU A 171 11.56 -13.68 2.30
CA LEU A 171 10.24 -13.96 2.90
C LEU A 171 9.47 -12.65 3.13
N LYS A 172 8.22 -12.61 2.64
CA LYS A 172 7.28 -11.54 2.95
C LYS A 172 6.02 -12.13 3.56
N ILE A 173 5.62 -11.60 4.71
CA ILE A 173 4.42 -12.02 5.44
C ILE A 173 3.37 -10.90 5.31
N LEU A 174 2.20 -11.26 4.78
CA LEU A 174 1.06 -10.36 4.66
C LEU A 174 -0.02 -10.77 5.67
N MET A 175 -0.56 -9.80 6.38
CA MET A 175 -1.63 -10.00 7.35
C MET A 175 -2.79 -9.05 7.07
N ILE A 176 -4.01 -9.56 7.17
CA ILE A 176 -5.21 -8.79 6.86
C ILE A 176 -5.49 -7.72 7.93
N THR A 177 -5.14 -7.99 9.20
CA THR A 177 -5.46 -7.08 10.30
C THR A 177 -4.21 -6.56 11.00
N HIS A 178 -4.19 -5.25 11.28
CA HIS A 178 -3.13 -4.63 12.07
C HIS A 178 -2.96 -5.24 13.46
N LYS A 179 -4.04 -5.74 14.06
CA LYS A 179 -4.00 -6.34 15.39
C LYS A 179 -3.16 -7.62 15.40
N VAL A 180 -3.34 -8.49 14.40
CA VAL A 180 -2.55 -9.71 14.28
C VAL A 180 -1.08 -9.38 13.99
N LEU A 181 -0.83 -8.41 13.11
CA LEU A 181 0.51 -7.94 12.80
C LEU A 181 1.21 -7.37 14.06
N ALA A 182 0.51 -6.54 14.83
CA ALA A 182 1.03 -5.95 16.07
C ALA A 182 1.40 -7.00 17.11
N ALA A 183 0.58 -8.03 17.26
CA ALA A 183 0.85 -9.15 18.17
C ALA A 183 2.10 -9.93 17.74
N GLN A 184 2.26 -10.17 16.44
CA GLN A 184 3.42 -10.89 15.89
C GLN A 184 4.72 -10.09 15.97
N GLN A 185 4.64 -8.76 15.84
CA GLN A 185 5.80 -7.87 15.90
C GLN A 185 6.07 -7.29 17.29
N GLY A 186 5.25 -7.64 18.29
CA GLY A 186 5.47 -7.26 19.68
C GLY A 186 5.04 -5.83 20.05
N TYR A 187 4.29 -5.12 19.19
CA TYR A 187 3.78 -3.78 19.50
C TYR A 187 2.28 -3.74 19.82
N GLU A 188 1.69 -4.84 20.23
CA GLU A 188 0.26 -4.96 20.57
C GLU A 188 -0.18 -3.94 21.64
N ARG A 189 0.68 -3.69 22.65
CA ARG A 189 0.42 -2.69 23.70
C ARG A 189 0.34 -1.27 23.12
N LEU A 190 1.21 -0.94 22.17
CA LEU A 190 1.18 0.36 21.50
C LEU A 190 -0.12 0.53 20.73
N LEU A 191 -0.55 -0.50 20.00
CA LEU A 191 -1.81 -0.50 19.27
C LEU A 191 -3.02 -0.29 20.19
N SER A 192 -3.01 -0.88 21.40
CA SER A 192 -4.10 -0.72 22.38
C SER A 192 -4.20 0.70 22.95
N ILE A 193 -3.10 1.45 22.97
CA ILE A 193 -3.04 2.83 23.48
C ILE A 193 -3.44 3.84 22.41
N ILE A 194 -2.97 3.66 21.18
CA ILE A 194 -3.13 4.64 20.09
C ILE A 194 -4.45 4.42 19.34
N ASN A 195 -5.09 3.24 19.52
CA ASN A 195 -6.39 2.92 18.96
C ASN A 195 -6.49 3.25 17.45
N ASP A 196 -7.49 4.02 17.04
CA ASP A 196 -7.72 4.36 15.63
C ASP A 196 -6.71 5.38 15.05
N GLY A 197 -5.94 6.09 15.88
CA GLY A 197 -4.95 7.08 15.46
C GLY A 197 -3.82 6.52 14.59
N LEU A 198 -3.46 5.23 14.77
CA LEU A 198 -2.53 4.52 13.87
C LEU A 198 -3.07 4.37 12.46
N ARG A 199 -4.39 4.24 12.32
CA ARG A 199 -5.05 4.03 11.05
C ARG A 199 -5.09 5.30 10.21
N ASP A 200 -5.32 6.43 10.83
CA ASP A 200 -5.55 7.69 10.14
C ASP A 200 -4.32 8.62 10.13
N LYS A 201 -3.23 8.21 10.80
CA LYS A 201 -2.00 9.02 10.94
C LYS A 201 -2.27 10.44 11.47
N GLU A 202 -3.30 10.60 12.29
CA GLU A 202 -3.72 11.90 12.83
C GLU A 202 -3.23 12.14 14.28
N ASP A 203 -2.74 11.08 14.95
CA ASP A 203 -2.24 11.21 16.31
C ASP A 203 -0.90 12.00 16.33
N PRO A 204 -0.84 13.16 17.00
CA PRO A 204 0.37 14.01 17.01
C PRO A 204 1.60 13.32 17.60
N PHE A 205 1.42 12.40 18.55
CA PHE A 205 2.51 11.65 19.15
C PHE A 205 3.07 10.61 18.18
N LEU A 206 2.19 9.94 17.45
CA LEU A 206 2.58 9.00 16.41
C LEU A 206 3.33 9.71 15.29
N LEU A 207 2.81 10.86 14.82
CA LEU A 207 3.48 11.68 13.80
C LEU A 207 4.87 12.14 14.29
N PHE A 208 4.98 12.59 15.54
CA PHE A 208 6.28 12.93 16.09
C PHE A 208 7.25 11.75 16.08
N PHE A 209 6.78 10.55 16.43
CA PHE A 209 7.60 9.35 16.41
C PHE A 209 8.04 8.99 15.00
N MET A 210 7.13 8.96 14.05
CA MET A 210 7.39 8.58 12.65
C MET A 210 8.22 9.62 11.90
N ASP A 211 7.92 10.90 12.10
CA ASP A 211 8.52 11.98 11.31
C ASP A 211 9.79 12.55 11.95
N THR A 212 10.03 12.25 13.22
CA THR A 212 11.17 12.82 13.95
C THR A 212 12.03 11.73 14.59
N VAL A 213 11.47 10.91 15.46
CA VAL A 213 12.27 9.97 16.27
C VAL A 213 12.86 8.85 15.42
N GLU A 214 12.04 8.20 14.61
CA GLU A 214 12.48 7.09 13.75
C GLU A 214 13.51 7.53 12.69
N PRO A 215 13.34 8.66 11.96
CA PRO A 215 14.36 9.16 11.06
C PRO A 215 15.67 9.56 11.76
N ILE A 216 15.61 10.11 12.97
CA ILE A 216 16.80 10.41 13.78
C ILE A 216 17.53 9.11 14.12
N TYR A 217 16.81 8.11 14.64
CA TYR A 217 17.39 6.81 14.99
C TYR A 217 18.06 6.17 13.77
N HIS A 218 17.36 6.12 12.63
CA HIS A 218 17.90 5.58 11.39
C HIS A 218 19.12 6.37 10.88
N ALA A 219 19.08 7.70 11.00
CA ALA A 219 20.21 8.56 10.63
C ALA A 219 21.46 8.29 11.49
N LEU A 220 21.27 8.02 12.77
CA LEU A 220 22.36 7.66 13.68
C LEU A 220 22.92 6.27 13.40
N GLU A 221 22.07 5.27 13.19
CA GLU A 221 22.50 3.91 12.83
C GLU A 221 23.29 3.87 11.52
N THR A 222 22.82 4.61 10.51
CA THR A 222 23.44 4.64 9.18
C THR A 222 24.53 5.70 9.02
N LEU A 223 24.81 6.46 10.09
CA LEU A 223 25.71 7.62 10.06
C LEU A 223 25.35 8.64 8.97
N ASN A 224 24.08 8.74 8.64
CA ASN A 224 23.56 9.69 7.64
C ASN A 224 23.29 11.06 8.26
N MET A 225 24.35 11.86 8.33
CA MET A 225 24.28 13.19 8.93
C MET A 225 23.35 14.15 8.18
N GLN A 226 23.17 13.94 6.90
CA GLN A 226 22.26 14.76 6.11
C GLN A 226 20.81 14.54 6.57
N LEU A 227 20.39 13.30 6.68
CA LEU A 227 19.06 12.94 7.17
C LEU A 227 18.82 13.47 8.59
N LEU A 228 19.84 13.37 9.47
CA LEU A 228 19.76 13.88 10.84
C LEU A 228 19.50 15.40 10.86
N PHE A 229 20.26 16.17 10.10
CA PHE A 229 20.10 17.63 10.08
C PHE A 229 18.79 18.05 9.41
N ASP A 230 18.39 17.37 8.33
CA ASP A 230 17.13 17.64 7.64
C ASP A 230 15.93 17.36 8.57
N THR A 231 15.96 16.25 9.32
CA THR A 231 14.92 15.88 10.28
C THR A 231 14.83 16.86 11.47
N LEU A 232 15.97 17.31 11.98
CA LEU A 232 16.02 18.27 13.08
C LEU A 232 15.77 19.73 12.64
N GLY A 233 15.59 19.98 11.35
CA GLY A 233 15.42 21.33 10.79
C GLY A 233 16.66 22.23 10.98
N ILE A 234 17.82 21.63 11.20
CA ILE A 234 19.07 22.37 11.43
C ILE A 234 19.66 22.78 10.09
N LYS A 235 19.77 24.08 9.86
CA LYS A 235 20.48 24.60 8.68
C LYS A 235 21.93 24.11 8.68
N ARG A 236 22.35 23.50 7.56
CA ARG A 236 23.70 22.96 7.41
C ARG A 236 24.75 24.04 7.65
N TYR A 237 25.56 23.87 8.67
CA TYR A 237 26.85 24.52 8.77
C TYR A 237 27.88 23.56 8.19
N PRO A 238 28.64 23.96 7.15
CA PRO A 238 29.73 23.13 6.67
C PRO A 238 30.74 22.93 7.80
N ILE A 239 30.86 21.70 8.30
CA ILE A 239 31.90 21.33 9.27
C ILE A 239 33.23 21.29 8.51
N THR A 240 33.86 22.43 8.41
CA THR A 240 35.06 22.59 7.61
C THR A 240 36.35 22.42 8.42
N LYS A 241 36.28 22.56 9.73
CA LYS A 241 37.45 22.47 10.61
C LYS A 241 37.69 21.02 11.07
N LYS A 242 38.92 20.56 10.97
CA LYS A 242 39.38 19.23 11.39
C LYS A 242 39.03 18.93 12.86
N SER A 243 39.14 19.94 13.74
CA SER A 243 38.80 19.85 15.16
C SER A 243 37.30 19.59 15.43
N GLU A 244 36.42 20.04 14.57
CA GLU A 244 34.97 19.81 14.71
C GLU A 244 34.58 18.41 14.22
N LYS A 245 35.27 17.89 13.22
CA LYS A 245 35.12 16.48 12.80
C LYS A 245 35.58 15.50 13.89
N GLU A 246 36.62 15.83 14.63
CA GLU A 246 37.11 15.04 15.76
C GLU A 246 36.12 15.06 16.94
N LYS A 247 35.59 16.24 17.28
CA LYS A 247 34.54 16.38 18.30
C LYS A 247 33.28 15.60 17.95
N TRP A 248 32.93 15.60 16.68
CA TRP A 248 31.79 14.85 16.17
C TRP A 248 32.01 13.33 16.29
N LYS A 249 33.19 12.82 15.97
CA LYS A 249 33.56 11.42 16.18
C LYS A 249 33.44 11.01 17.65
N ILE A 250 33.92 11.83 18.56
CA ILE A 250 33.82 11.58 19.99
C ILE A 250 32.36 11.57 20.49
N PHE A 251 31.51 12.39 19.89
CA PHE A 251 30.07 12.40 20.19
C PHE A 251 29.40 11.10 19.70
N GLN A 252 29.77 10.62 18.51
CA GLN A 252 29.26 9.34 17.97
C GLN A 252 29.70 8.12 18.77
N GLU A 253 30.91 8.15 19.36
CA GLU A 253 31.43 7.06 20.22
C GLU A 253 30.78 7.03 21.63
N LYS A 254 30.02 8.06 21.98
CA LYS A 254 29.33 8.18 23.28
C LYS A 254 27.83 7.99 23.22
N LEU A 255 27.25 7.87 22.01
CA LEU A 255 25.88 7.48 21.75
C LEU A 255 25.80 5.97 21.55
#